data_75ad3a4b14779e2a4b88fc8f42735053
#
_entry.id   75ad3a4b14779e2a4b88fc8f42735053
#
_cell.length_a   1.000
_cell.length_b   1.000
_cell.length_c   1.000
_cell.angle_alpha   90.00
_cell.angle_beta   90.00
_cell.angle_gamma   90.00
#
_symmetry.space_group_name_H-M   'P 1'
#
loop_
_entity.id
_entity.type
_entity.pdbx_description
1 polymer ?
#
loop_
_entity_poly.entity_id
_entity_poly.type
_entity_poly.pdbx_seq_one_letter_code
_entity_poly.pdbx_strand_id
1 'polypeptide(L)'
;MKLKKEWIKQGFINEPAPEGTDLKAEIRRMCKEKNAIILAHYYTVGDIQDCADFVGDSLALARKAAETDAQVMVMCGVHFMAETCKLLSPGKTVLCPDLNAGCSLADSCKAEDLKKFKEEHPGYQVISYVNTTAAVKALTDVVVTSGNAKKVVDQLPLDAKLIFGPDYNLGNYINSVTGRKMLLWNGGCHVHERFSVSRIAELKKQYPHAVVMAHLECKGPVLALADVKGSTANMLQYAKEHDAKQFIVATEAGILHELQRTCPDKEFIPVPPEISESGMECSCNECQYMKMNTLLKIYNTLKYGWPAVEIDEAIAKDAVKPIERMLELS
;
A
#
# COMPACT_ATOMS: atom_id res chain seq x y z
N MET A 1 23.53 -16.43 14.55
CA MET A 1 22.56 -17.01 15.52
C MET A 1 21.62 -17.92 14.74
N LYS A 2 21.24 -19.11 15.26
CA LYS A 2 20.32 -20.00 14.53
C LYS A 2 18.87 -19.54 14.79
N LEU A 3 18.12 -19.29 13.72
CA LEU A 3 16.68 -19.04 13.78
C LEU A 3 15.95 -20.30 14.27
N LYS A 4 14.91 -20.11 15.10
CA LYS A 4 14.06 -21.23 15.53
C LYS A 4 13.21 -21.73 14.37
N LYS A 5 13.06 -23.04 14.24
CA LYS A 5 12.26 -23.64 13.14
C LYS A 5 10.80 -23.16 13.14
N GLU A 6 10.22 -22.90 14.32
CA GLU A 6 8.87 -22.37 14.48
C GLU A 6 8.71 -21.00 13.84
N TRP A 7 9.69 -20.09 14.00
CA TRP A 7 9.66 -18.76 13.42
C TRP A 7 9.66 -18.82 11.89
N ILE A 8 10.54 -19.69 11.33
CA ILE A 8 10.60 -19.88 9.87
C ILE A 8 9.26 -20.39 9.33
N LYS A 9 8.63 -21.33 10.05
CA LYS A 9 7.32 -21.86 9.65
C LYS A 9 6.20 -20.83 9.71
N GLN A 10 6.20 -19.96 10.74
CA GLN A 10 5.15 -18.97 10.94
C GLN A 10 5.40 -17.66 10.18
N GLY A 11 6.62 -17.41 9.67
CA GLY A 11 6.94 -16.22 8.87
C GLY A 11 7.20 -14.94 9.67
N PHE A 12 7.29 -15.01 11.00
CA PHE A 12 7.60 -13.88 11.89
C PHE A 12 8.20 -14.35 13.21
N ILE A 13 8.72 -13.42 14.02
CA ILE A 13 9.26 -13.71 15.34
C ILE A 13 8.31 -13.15 16.41
N ASN A 14 7.85 -14.03 17.29
CA ASN A 14 6.90 -13.74 18.37
C ASN A 14 7.55 -13.82 19.77
N GLU A 15 8.89 -13.70 19.86
CA GLU A 15 9.56 -13.75 21.15
C GLU A 15 9.18 -12.53 22.00
N PRO A 16 8.75 -12.73 23.25
CA PRO A 16 8.44 -11.61 24.13
C PRO A 16 9.72 -10.80 24.43
N ALA A 17 9.57 -9.48 24.48
CA ALA A 17 10.67 -8.62 24.97
C ALA A 17 10.86 -8.83 26.48
N PRO A 18 12.09 -8.58 27.02
CA PRO A 18 12.30 -8.56 28.45
C PRO A 18 11.33 -7.60 29.16
N GLU A 19 10.95 -7.96 30.39
CA GLU A 19 10.07 -7.10 31.20
C GLU A 19 10.65 -5.68 31.36
N GLY A 20 9.81 -4.67 31.24
CA GLY A 20 10.22 -3.27 31.33
C GLY A 20 10.91 -2.69 30.09
N THR A 21 10.98 -3.45 28.97
CA THR A 21 11.60 -2.95 27.74
C THR A 21 10.76 -1.83 27.11
N ASP A 22 11.34 -0.65 26.92
CA ASP A 22 10.81 0.38 26.03
C ASP A 22 11.12 -0.01 24.56
N LEU A 23 10.13 -0.61 23.89
CA LEU A 23 10.28 -1.08 22.52
C LEU A 23 10.68 0.04 21.54
N LYS A 24 10.11 1.24 21.67
CA LYS A 24 10.42 2.37 20.77
C LYS A 24 11.86 2.83 20.95
N ALA A 25 12.34 2.93 22.19
CA ALA A 25 13.73 3.28 22.47
C ALA A 25 14.71 2.23 21.94
N GLU A 26 14.44 0.94 22.18
CA GLU A 26 15.30 -0.15 21.74
C GLU A 26 15.32 -0.28 20.20
N ILE A 27 14.19 -0.12 19.54
CA ILE A 27 14.09 -0.09 18.06
C ILE A 27 14.99 1.03 17.51
N ARG A 28 14.88 2.25 18.04
CA ARG A 28 15.71 3.39 17.63
C ARG A 28 17.19 3.14 17.84
N ARG A 29 17.57 2.53 18.99
CA ARG A 29 18.95 2.15 19.29
C ARG A 29 19.48 1.17 18.24
N MET A 30 18.74 0.09 17.96
CA MET A 30 19.13 -0.92 16.97
C MET A 30 19.20 -0.36 15.55
N CYS A 31 18.30 0.55 15.17
CA CYS A 31 18.39 1.22 13.88
C CYS A 31 19.71 1.97 13.70
N LYS A 32 20.15 2.72 14.72
CA LYS A 32 21.45 3.41 14.68
C LYS A 32 22.62 2.44 14.58
N GLU A 33 22.62 1.37 15.38
CA GLU A 33 23.69 0.38 15.39
C GLU A 33 23.83 -0.39 14.08
N LYS A 34 22.71 -0.63 13.39
CA LYS A 34 22.67 -1.44 12.17
C LYS A 34 22.67 -0.60 10.89
N ASN A 35 22.75 0.72 10.98
CA ASN A 35 22.49 1.61 9.86
C ASN A 35 21.18 1.24 9.15
N ALA A 36 20.10 1.15 9.94
CA ALA A 36 18.77 0.74 9.48
C ALA A 36 17.81 1.93 9.44
N ILE A 37 16.87 1.88 8.49
CA ILE A 37 15.76 2.82 8.36
C ILE A 37 14.43 2.06 8.46
N ILE A 38 13.44 2.64 9.14
CA ILE A 38 12.08 2.12 9.19
C ILE A 38 11.21 2.91 8.22
N LEU A 39 10.66 2.20 7.25
CA LEU A 39 9.71 2.71 6.25
C LEU A 39 8.32 2.20 6.59
N ALA A 40 7.36 3.08 6.85
CA ALA A 40 6.00 2.69 7.23
C ALA A 40 4.95 3.24 6.26
N HIS A 41 3.98 2.41 5.92
CA HIS A 41 2.83 2.87 5.15
C HIS A 41 1.82 3.57 6.08
N TYR A 42 1.08 4.56 5.56
CA TYR A 42 0.00 5.28 6.26
C TYR A 42 -1.07 4.36 6.89
N TYR A 43 -1.21 3.13 6.42
CA TYR A 43 -2.21 2.16 6.91
C TYR A 43 -1.71 1.30 8.08
N THR A 44 -0.46 1.47 8.53
CA THR A 44 0.01 0.84 9.76
C THR A 44 -0.60 1.52 10.98
N VAL A 45 -0.50 0.88 12.15
CA VAL A 45 -0.97 1.49 13.41
C VAL A 45 -0.14 2.71 13.77
N GLY A 46 -0.75 3.68 14.46
CA GLY A 46 -0.12 4.95 14.81
C GLY A 46 1.22 4.81 15.53
N ASP A 47 1.34 3.86 16.45
CA ASP A 47 2.61 3.59 17.15
C ASP A 47 3.78 3.24 16.22
N ILE A 48 3.51 2.56 15.10
CA ILE A 48 4.51 2.25 14.08
C ILE A 48 4.82 3.52 13.27
N GLN A 49 3.81 4.28 12.87
CA GLN A 49 4.01 5.55 12.18
C GLN A 49 4.87 6.51 13.01
N ASP A 50 4.64 6.60 14.33
CA ASP A 50 5.44 7.42 15.25
C ASP A 50 6.89 6.92 15.43
N CYS A 51 7.12 5.62 15.23
CA CYS A 51 8.44 4.99 15.36
C CYS A 51 9.22 5.01 14.05
N ALA A 52 8.56 5.22 12.91
CA ALA A 52 9.16 5.18 11.59
C ALA A 52 10.03 6.41 11.31
N ASP A 53 11.09 6.21 10.53
CA ASP A 53 11.93 7.29 10.00
C ASP A 53 11.26 7.99 8.82
N PHE A 54 10.42 7.26 8.09
CA PHE A 54 9.65 7.80 6.97
C PHE A 54 8.28 7.10 6.86
N VAL A 55 7.22 7.91 6.77
CA VAL A 55 5.85 7.45 6.58
C VAL A 55 5.35 7.97 5.24
N GLY A 56 4.75 7.09 4.43
CA GLY A 56 4.31 7.48 3.09
C GLY A 56 3.33 6.49 2.45
N ASP A 57 2.88 6.84 1.24
CA ASP A 57 2.21 5.90 0.34
C ASP A 57 3.23 5.02 -0.41
N SER A 58 2.73 4.08 -1.22
CA SER A 58 3.59 3.13 -1.94
C SER A 58 4.62 3.82 -2.86
N LEU A 59 4.27 4.94 -3.50
CA LEU A 59 5.19 5.67 -4.38
C LEU A 59 6.29 6.37 -3.59
N ALA A 60 5.92 7.07 -2.52
CA ALA A 60 6.87 7.77 -1.66
C ALA A 60 7.83 6.79 -0.99
N LEU A 61 7.34 5.64 -0.54
CA LEU A 61 8.15 4.57 0.06
C LEU A 61 9.10 3.94 -0.96
N ALA A 62 8.66 3.71 -2.19
CA ALA A 62 9.52 3.20 -3.27
C ALA A 62 10.67 4.17 -3.60
N ARG A 63 10.36 5.48 -3.72
CA ARG A 63 11.38 6.53 -3.92
C ARG A 63 12.38 6.57 -2.75
N LYS A 64 11.86 6.56 -1.52
CA LYS A 64 12.71 6.58 -0.32
C LYS A 64 13.61 5.35 -0.23
N ALA A 65 13.12 4.18 -0.60
CA ALA A 65 13.91 2.95 -0.65
C ALA A 65 15.06 3.03 -1.68
N ALA A 66 14.82 3.64 -2.84
CA ALA A 66 15.84 3.84 -3.87
C ALA A 66 16.92 4.84 -3.44
N GLU A 67 16.55 5.90 -2.72
CA GLU A 67 17.43 7.05 -2.39
C GLU A 67 18.22 6.87 -1.09
N THR A 68 17.76 6.03 -0.14
CA THR A 68 18.37 5.92 1.18
C THR A 68 19.76 5.30 1.15
N ASP A 69 20.68 5.78 1.98
CA ASP A 69 22.03 5.22 2.18
C ASP A 69 22.04 4.11 3.25
N ALA A 70 20.93 3.88 3.95
CA ALA A 70 20.82 2.83 4.95
C ALA A 70 21.11 1.45 4.37
N GLN A 71 21.80 0.60 5.11
CA GLN A 71 22.15 -0.77 4.68
C GLN A 71 21.04 -1.77 4.97
N VAL A 72 20.18 -1.45 5.94
CA VAL A 72 19.04 -2.26 6.34
C VAL A 72 17.76 -1.41 6.22
N MET A 73 16.74 -1.94 5.59
CA MET A 73 15.41 -1.35 5.53
C MET A 73 14.41 -2.26 6.24
N VAL A 74 13.65 -1.73 7.17
CA VAL A 74 12.50 -2.43 7.78
C VAL A 74 11.25 -1.86 7.13
N MET A 75 10.60 -2.66 6.27
CA MET A 75 9.38 -2.25 5.58
C MET A 75 8.16 -2.65 6.42
N CYS A 76 7.57 -1.68 7.10
CA CYS A 76 6.31 -1.82 7.84
C CYS A 76 5.13 -1.52 6.92
N GLY A 77 4.63 -2.56 6.31
CA GLY A 77 3.55 -2.54 5.32
C GLY A 77 3.20 -3.97 4.96
N VAL A 78 2.95 -4.24 3.68
CA VAL A 78 2.65 -5.57 3.17
C VAL A 78 3.78 -6.11 2.29
N HIS A 79 3.79 -7.43 2.09
CA HIS A 79 4.92 -8.17 1.51
C HIS A 79 5.38 -7.60 0.15
N PHE A 80 4.46 -7.29 -0.77
CA PHE A 80 4.83 -6.75 -2.09
C PHE A 80 5.57 -5.38 -2.00
N MET A 81 5.37 -4.61 -0.92
CA MET A 81 6.09 -3.36 -0.69
C MET A 81 7.54 -3.65 -0.30
N ALA A 82 7.76 -4.66 0.53
CA ALA A 82 9.10 -5.12 0.89
C ALA A 82 9.83 -5.71 -0.34
N GLU A 83 9.13 -6.46 -1.21
CA GLU A 83 9.66 -6.89 -2.51
C GLU A 83 10.05 -5.69 -3.38
N THR A 84 9.21 -4.64 -3.45
CA THR A 84 9.52 -3.43 -4.21
C THR A 84 10.77 -2.74 -3.69
N CYS A 85 10.94 -2.63 -2.36
CA CYS A 85 12.17 -2.11 -1.74
C CYS A 85 13.39 -2.98 -2.10
N LYS A 86 13.24 -4.31 -2.08
CA LYS A 86 14.33 -5.24 -2.42
C LYS A 86 14.72 -5.14 -3.89
N LEU A 87 13.76 -5.02 -4.80
CA LEU A 87 14.02 -4.83 -6.23
C LEU A 87 14.78 -3.53 -6.53
N LEU A 88 14.43 -2.43 -5.86
CA LEU A 88 15.09 -1.13 -6.02
C LEU A 88 16.44 -1.04 -5.33
N SER A 89 16.71 -1.89 -4.34
CA SER A 89 17.94 -1.89 -3.55
C SER A 89 18.46 -3.32 -3.33
N PRO A 90 18.85 -4.04 -4.40
CA PRO A 90 19.17 -5.47 -4.32
C PRO A 90 20.36 -5.78 -3.41
N GLY A 91 21.31 -4.86 -3.27
CA GLY A 91 22.47 -5.02 -2.37
C GLY A 91 22.18 -4.80 -0.88
N LYS A 92 20.99 -4.32 -0.54
CA LYS A 92 20.61 -4.02 0.85
C LYS A 92 19.80 -5.15 1.47
N THR A 93 19.83 -5.23 2.80
CA THR A 93 18.94 -6.12 3.54
C THR A 93 17.57 -5.47 3.71
N VAL A 94 16.53 -6.08 3.17
CA VAL A 94 15.14 -5.64 3.36
C VAL A 94 14.44 -6.63 4.29
N LEU A 95 13.98 -6.12 5.41
CA LEU A 95 13.28 -6.86 6.46
C LEU A 95 11.78 -6.55 6.38
N CYS A 96 10.96 -7.59 6.52
CA CYS A 96 9.51 -7.49 6.63
C CYS A 96 9.08 -8.09 7.97
N PRO A 97 8.50 -7.33 8.92
CA PRO A 97 8.23 -7.83 10.27
C PRO A 97 7.33 -9.06 10.33
N ASP A 98 6.49 -9.26 9.32
CA ASP A 98 5.63 -10.44 9.17
C ASP A 98 5.46 -10.78 7.68
N LEU A 99 5.92 -11.96 7.27
CA LEU A 99 5.78 -12.42 5.88
C LEU A 99 4.33 -12.76 5.48
N ASN A 100 3.43 -12.89 6.45
CA ASN A 100 1.99 -13.11 6.18
C ASN A 100 1.23 -11.79 5.94
N ALA A 101 1.89 -10.65 6.06
CA ALA A 101 1.31 -9.37 5.71
C ALA A 101 1.08 -9.29 4.19
N GLY A 102 0.03 -9.95 3.72
CA GLY A 102 -0.37 -10.10 2.32
C GLY A 102 -1.18 -8.91 1.78
N CYS A 103 -1.81 -9.12 0.62
CA CYS A 103 -2.70 -8.15 0.02
C CYS A 103 -3.73 -8.86 -0.86
N SER A 104 -5.02 -8.58 -0.67
CA SER A 104 -6.10 -9.20 -1.46
C SER A 104 -5.97 -8.92 -2.97
N LEU A 105 -5.42 -7.76 -3.35
CA LEU A 105 -5.14 -7.44 -4.74
C LEU A 105 -4.00 -8.30 -5.30
N ALA A 106 -2.88 -8.41 -4.57
CA ALA A 106 -1.77 -9.26 -4.98
C ALA A 106 -2.20 -10.74 -5.07
N ASP A 107 -3.09 -11.17 -4.17
CA ASP A 107 -3.63 -12.54 -4.17
C ASP A 107 -4.59 -12.80 -5.32
N SER A 108 -5.29 -11.78 -5.82
CA SER A 108 -6.24 -11.89 -6.93
C SER A 108 -5.57 -12.04 -8.31
N CYS A 109 -4.28 -11.73 -8.42
CA CYS A 109 -3.55 -11.75 -9.69
C CYS A 109 -2.27 -12.58 -9.56
N LYS A 110 -2.35 -13.86 -9.88
CA LYS A 110 -1.20 -14.76 -9.89
C LYS A 110 -0.42 -14.58 -11.19
N ALA A 111 0.90 -14.79 -11.14
CA ALA A 111 1.77 -14.63 -12.31
C ALA A 111 1.39 -15.57 -13.46
N GLU A 112 1.04 -16.83 -13.14
CA GLU A 112 0.58 -17.82 -14.13
C GLU A 112 -0.73 -17.42 -14.81
N ASP A 113 -1.65 -16.78 -14.09
CA ASP A 113 -2.94 -16.33 -14.64
C ASP A 113 -2.75 -15.07 -15.50
N LEU A 114 -1.90 -14.12 -15.06
CA LEU A 114 -1.55 -12.97 -15.88
C LEU A 114 -0.83 -13.37 -17.16
N LYS A 115 0.05 -14.37 -17.10
CA LYS A 115 0.74 -14.89 -18.27
C LYS A 115 -0.25 -15.42 -19.30
N LYS A 116 -1.21 -16.26 -18.89
CA LYS A 116 -2.29 -16.77 -19.77
C LYS A 116 -3.10 -15.61 -20.37
N PHE A 117 -3.47 -14.64 -19.53
CA PHE A 117 -4.23 -13.50 -19.99
C PHE A 117 -3.48 -12.66 -21.05
N LYS A 118 -2.16 -12.52 -20.91
CA LYS A 118 -1.31 -11.89 -21.94
C LYS A 118 -1.27 -12.72 -23.24
N GLU A 119 -1.18 -14.02 -23.14
CA GLU A 119 -1.17 -14.95 -24.31
C GLU A 119 -2.49 -14.88 -25.09
N GLU A 120 -3.64 -14.68 -24.41
CA GLU A 120 -4.95 -14.49 -25.00
C GLU A 120 -5.13 -13.10 -25.66
N HIS A 121 -4.27 -12.11 -25.29
CA HIS A 121 -4.33 -10.74 -25.75
C HIS A 121 -2.98 -10.28 -26.37
N PRO A 122 -2.57 -10.87 -27.51
CA PRO A 122 -1.27 -10.54 -28.11
C PRO A 122 -1.21 -9.07 -28.54
N GLY A 123 -0.06 -8.44 -28.28
CA GLY A 123 0.20 -7.04 -28.59
C GLY A 123 -0.34 -6.04 -27.56
N TYR A 124 -0.92 -6.51 -26.46
CA TYR A 124 -1.28 -5.64 -25.35
C TYR A 124 -0.08 -5.44 -24.40
N GLN A 125 0.09 -4.21 -23.94
CA GLN A 125 1.03 -3.86 -22.85
C GLN A 125 0.32 -3.96 -21.51
N VAL A 126 1.03 -4.45 -20.50
CA VAL A 126 0.49 -4.62 -19.14
C VAL A 126 0.92 -3.46 -18.26
N ILE A 127 -0.06 -2.78 -17.72
CA ILE A 127 0.10 -1.81 -16.62
C ILE A 127 -0.32 -2.50 -15.33
N SER A 128 0.61 -2.68 -14.41
CA SER A 128 0.28 -3.25 -13.10
C SER A 128 0.27 -2.19 -12.02
N TYR A 129 -0.81 -2.13 -11.27
CA TYR A 129 -0.80 -1.45 -9.98
C TYR A 129 0.23 -2.11 -9.06
N VAL A 130 0.94 -1.32 -8.29
CA VAL A 130 2.09 -1.77 -7.46
C VAL A 130 1.73 -2.90 -6.49
N ASN A 131 0.44 -3.06 -6.16
CA ASN A 131 -0.11 -4.10 -5.29
C ASN A 131 -0.11 -5.48 -5.96
N THR A 132 1.06 -5.92 -6.38
CA THR A 132 1.34 -7.18 -7.08
C THR A 132 2.66 -7.76 -6.60
N THR A 133 2.85 -9.08 -6.75
CA THR A 133 4.11 -9.75 -6.42
C THR A 133 5.24 -9.40 -7.41
N ALA A 134 6.49 -9.65 -7.02
CA ALA A 134 7.63 -9.53 -7.92
C ALA A 134 7.47 -10.40 -9.19
N ALA A 135 6.90 -11.59 -9.07
CA ALA A 135 6.63 -12.47 -10.20
C ALA A 135 5.63 -11.87 -11.22
N VAL A 136 4.60 -11.16 -10.75
CA VAL A 136 3.66 -10.41 -11.61
C VAL A 136 4.36 -9.21 -12.24
N LYS A 137 5.18 -8.49 -11.48
CA LYS A 137 5.97 -7.35 -11.98
C LYS A 137 6.92 -7.77 -13.11
N ALA A 138 7.51 -8.97 -13.05
CA ALA A 138 8.36 -9.50 -14.12
C ALA A 138 7.61 -9.73 -15.46
N LEU A 139 6.28 -9.78 -15.45
CA LEU A 139 5.42 -9.89 -16.64
C LEU A 139 4.82 -8.54 -17.09
N THR A 140 5.15 -7.47 -16.41
CA THR A 140 4.55 -6.13 -16.53
C THR A 140 5.43 -5.22 -17.37
N ASP A 141 4.83 -4.31 -18.14
CA ASP A 141 5.53 -3.32 -18.96
C ASP A 141 5.78 -2.00 -18.20
N VAL A 142 4.85 -1.62 -17.32
CA VAL A 142 5.02 -0.49 -16.41
C VAL A 142 4.19 -0.68 -15.13
N VAL A 143 4.79 -0.40 -13.98
CA VAL A 143 4.08 -0.36 -12.70
C VAL A 143 3.51 1.04 -12.49
N VAL A 144 2.39 1.14 -11.79
CA VAL A 144 1.80 2.41 -11.35
C VAL A 144 1.35 2.34 -9.90
N THR A 145 1.14 3.50 -9.28
CA THR A 145 0.46 3.65 -8.00
C THR A 145 -0.81 4.46 -8.18
N SER A 146 -1.69 4.51 -7.19
CA SER A 146 -2.87 5.39 -7.22
C SER A 146 -2.50 6.88 -7.41
N GLY A 147 -1.30 7.28 -6.97
CA GLY A 147 -0.82 8.66 -7.08
C GLY A 147 -0.31 9.07 -8.46
N ASN A 148 0.12 8.12 -9.30
CA ASN A 148 0.73 8.42 -10.60
C ASN A 148 0.06 7.73 -11.81
N ALA A 149 -0.91 6.83 -11.59
CA ALA A 149 -1.48 6.00 -12.66
C ALA A 149 -1.99 6.85 -13.85
N LYS A 150 -2.73 7.92 -13.59
CA LYS A 150 -3.20 8.82 -14.66
C LYS A 150 -2.03 9.43 -15.43
N LYS A 151 -1.03 9.99 -14.72
CA LYS A 151 0.12 10.63 -15.32
C LYS A 151 0.92 9.68 -16.22
N VAL A 152 1.10 8.43 -15.77
CA VAL A 152 1.81 7.40 -16.54
C VAL A 152 1.00 6.99 -17.77
N VAL A 153 -0.30 6.72 -17.62
CA VAL A 153 -1.18 6.31 -18.74
C VAL A 153 -1.30 7.40 -19.80
N ASP A 154 -1.34 8.68 -19.42
CA ASP A 154 -1.38 9.80 -20.35
C ASP A 154 -0.12 9.89 -21.22
N GLN A 155 1.04 9.41 -20.77
CA GLN A 155 2.30 9.41 -21.51
C GLN A 155 2.46 8.23 -22.48
N LEU A 156 1.59 7.22 -22.39
CA LEU A 156 1.62 6.07 -23.31
C LEU A 156 0.96 6.44 -24.67
N PRO A 157 1.39 5.83 -25.79
CA PRO A 157 0.79 6.07 -27.10
C PRO A 157 -0.73 5.91 -27.08
N LEU A 158 -1.45 6.81 -27.75
CA LEU A 158 -2.92 6.83 -27.71
C LEU A 158 -3.57 5.57 -28.31
N ASP A 159 -2.92 4.93 -29.26
CA ASP A 159 -3.32 3.70 -29.94
C ASP A 159 -2.85 2.43 -29.22
N ALA A 160 -2.07 2.58 -28.14
CA ALA A 160 -1.59 1.42 -27.38
C ALA A 160 -2.76 0.62 -26.82
N LYS A 161 -2.71 -0.70 -27.04
CA LYS A 161 -3.62 -1.67 -26.44
C LYS A 161 -3.10 -1.99 -25.04
N LEU A 162 -3.90 -1.77 -24.02
CA LEU A 162 -3.46 -1.82 -22.63
C LEU A 162 -4.31 -2.79 -21.82
N ILE A 163 -3.64 -3.57 -20.96
CA ILE A 163 -4.22 -4.32 -19.85
C ILE A 163 -3.91 -3.57 -18.57
N PHE A 164 -4.87 -3.40 -17.68
CA PHE A 164 -4.68 -2.81 -16.36
C PHE A 164 -5.13 -3.78 -15.26
N GLY A 165 -4.28 -4.00 -14.27
CA GLY A 165 -4.59 -4.85 -13.13
C GLY A 165 -3.69 -4.52 -11.91
N PRO A 166 -3.96 -5.16 -10.77
CA PRO A 166 -5.09 -6.05 -10.50
C PRO A 166 -6.38 -5.36 -10.05
N ASP A 167 -6.38 -4.04 -9.75
CA ASP A 167 -7.54 -3.33 -9.22
C ASP A 167 -8.47 -2.85 -10.33
N TYR A 168 -9.68 -3.45 -10.39
CA TYR A 168 -10.72 -3.09 -11.35
C TYR A 168 -11.20 -1.65 -11.17
N ASN A 169 -11.41 -1.21 -9.92
CA ASN A 169 -11.97 0.11 -9.63
C ASN A 169 -11.00 1.22 -10.03
N LEU A 170 -9.72 1.08 -9.67
CA LEU A 170 -8.68 2.01 -10.10
C LEU A 170 -8.57 2.03 -11.64
N GLY A 171 -8.53 0.86 -12.28
CA GLY A 171 -8.48 0.77 -13.74
C GLY A 171 -9.68 1.42 -14.42
N ASN A 172 -10.89 1.22 -13.89
CA ASN A 172 -12.10 1.83 -14.38
C ASN A 172 -12.11 3.36 -14.20
N TYR A 173 -11.62 3.84 -13.04
CA TYR A 173 -11.43 5.27 -12.82
C TYR A 173 -10.45 5.86 -13.84
N ILE A 174 -9.29 5.23 -14.06
CA ILE A 174 -8.28 5.70 -15.03
C ILE A 174 -8.88 5.71 -16.46
N ASN A 175 -9.61 4.66 -16.86
CA ASN A 175 -10.33 4.65 -18.14
C ASN A 175 -11.25 5.87 -18.28
N SER A 176 -12.00 6.19 -17.22
CA SER A 176 -12.97 7.29 -17.24
C SER A 176 -12.34 8.68 -17.38
N VAL A 177 -11.17 8.90 -16.74
CA VAL A 177 -10.50 10.22 -16.73
C VAL A 177 -9.48 10.41 -17.84
N THR A 178 -9.08 9.34 -18.53
CA THR A 178 -8.16 9.40 -19.68
C THR A 178 -8.82 9.15 -21.01
N GLY A 179 -10.07 8.67 -21.01
CA GLY A 179 -10.78 8.23 -22.22
C GLY A 179 -10.25 6.93 -22.82
N ARG A 180 -9.33 6.23 -22.15
CA ARG A 180 -8.80 4.92 -22.59
C ARG A 180 -9.87 3.83 -22.44
N LYS A 181 -9.64 2.73 -23.14
CA LYS A 181 -10.45 1.50 -23.07
C LYS A 181 -9.53 0.31 -22.74
N MET A 182 -8.81 0.43 -21.62
CA MET A 182 -7.95 -0.65 -21.17
C MET A 182 -8.78 -1.89 -20.81
N LEU A 183 -8.27 -3.07 -21.11
CA LEU A 183 -8.81 -4.32 -20.57
C LEU A 183 -8.46 -4.36 -19.06
N LEU A 184 -9.45 -4.65 -18.22
CA LEU A 184 -9.29 -4.59 -16.78
C LEU A 184 -9.26 -6.01 -16.19
N TRP A 185 -8.29 -6.25 -15.31
CA TRP A 185 -8.29 -7.42 -14.44
C TRP A 185 -9.38 -7.29 -13.39
N ASN A 186 -10.06 -8.40 -13.06
CA ASN A 186 -11.19 -8.41 -12.14
C ASN A 186 -10.75 -8.69 -10.69
N GLY A 187 -10.00 -7.79 -10.09
CA GLY A 187 -9.61 -7.82 -8.68
C GLY A 187 -10.05 -6.56 -7.95
N GLY A 188 -10.11 -6.63 -6.62
CA GLY A 188 -10.52 -5.52 -5.77
C GLY A 188 -9.87 -5.55 -4.38
N CYS A 189 -9.73 -4.39 -3.79
CA CYS A 189 -9.25 -4.26 -2.41
C CYS A 189 -10.37 -4.57 -1.42
N HIS A 190 -10.20 -5.60 -0.58
CA HIS A 190 -11.21 -6.03 0.38
C HIS A 190 -11.67 -4.94 1.37
N VAL A 191 -10.86 -3.90 1.60
CA VAL A 191 -11.24 -2.74 2.42
C VAL A 191 -12.10 -1.78 1.61
N HIS A 192 -11.62 -1.34 0.43
CA HIS A 192 -12.28 -0.29 -0.36
C HIS A 192 -13.57 -0.76 -1.03
N GLU A 193 -13.72 -2.07 -1.29
CA GLU A 193 -14.97 -2.68 -1.76
C GLU A 193 -16.13 -2.58 -0.75
N ARG A 194 -15.83 -2.36 0.52
CA ARG A 194 -16.83 -2.33 1.61
C ARG A 194 -17.43 -0.95 1.86
N PHE A 195 -16.88 0.10 1.28
CA PHE A 195 -17.50 1.43 1.39
C PHE A 195 -18.76 1.51 0.53
N SER A 196 -19.80 2.12 1.10
CA SER A 196 -21.09 2.26 0.43
C SER A 196 -21.59 3.70 0.36
N VAL A 197 -22.41 3.95 -0.67
CA VAL A 197 -23.08 5.23 -0.91
C VAL A 197 -23.97 5.62 0.29
N SER A 198 -24.69 4.63 0.87
CA SER A 198 -25.62 4.88 1.99
C SER A 198 -24.88 5.42 3.22
N ARG A 199 -23.74 4.82 3.57
CA ARG A 199 -22.93 5.27 4.72
C ARG A 199 -22.36 6.68 4.54
N ILE A 200 -21.89 7.00 3.34
CA ILE A 200 -21.43 8.36 3.02
C ILE A 200 -22.58 9.35 3.06
N ALA A 201 -23.76 8.98 2.54
CA ALA A 201 -24.94 9.84 2.57
C ALA A 201 -25.44 10.10 4.01
N GLU A 202 -25.37 9.12 4.90
CA GLU A 202 -25.66 9.28 6.32
C GLU A 202 -24.69 10.25 7.00
N LEU A 203 -23.39 10.10 6.75
CA LEU A 203 -22.39 11.02 7.29
C LEU A 203 -22.54 12.43 6.74
N LYS A 204 -22.86 12.60 5.45
CA LYS A 204 -23.14 13.93 4.87
C LYS A 204 -24.34 14.62 5.51
N LYS A 205 -25.35 13.88 6.00
CA LYS A 205 -26.47 14.47 6.77
C LYS A 205 -26.01 14.94 8.15
N GLN A 206 -25.10 14.21 8.80
CA GLN A 206 -24.56 14.56 10.12
C GLN A 206 -23.53 15.70 10.02
N TYR A 207 -22.74 15.70 8.96
CA TYR A 207 -21.67 16.66 8.70
C TYR A 207 -21.86 17.35 7.33
N PRO A 208 -22.86 18.23 7.18
CA PRO A 208 -23.27 18.76 5.87
C PRO A 208 -22.21 19.60 5.17
N HIS A 209 -21.24 20.15 5.92
CA HIS A 209 -20.14 20.95 5.39
C HIS A 209 -18.82 20.18 5.23
N ALA A 210 -18.80 18.89 5.61
CA ALA A 210 -17.60 18.08 5.49
C ALA A 210 -17.28 17.78 4.02
N VAL A 211 -16.00 17.85 3.68
CA VAL A 211 -15.46 17.44 2.38
C VAL A 211 -15.31 15.93 2.36
N VAL A 212 -15.84 15.26 1.35
CA VAL A 212 -15.69 13.79 1.16
C VAL A 212 -14.42 13.51 0.37
N MET A 213 -13.51 12.76 0.96
CA MET A 213 -12.30 12.26 0.30
C MET A 213 -12.42 10.75 0.10
N ALA A 214 -12.19 10.25 -1.11
CA ALA A 214 -12.23 8.81 -1.40
C ALA A 214 -10.99 8.34 -2.16
N HIS A 215 -10.47 7.17 -1.74
CA HIS A 215 -9.37 6.51 -2.43
C HIS A 215 -9.83 5.92 -3.77
N LEU A 216 -8.96 5.92 -4.77
CA LEU A 216 -9.28 5.49 -6.14
C LEU A 216 -9.61 3.99 -6.27
N GLU A 217 -9.32 3.18 -5.26
CA GLU A 217 -9.73 1.77 -5.15
C GLU A 217 -11.21 1.61 -4.75
N CYS A 218 -11.90 2.69 -4.38
CA CYS A 218 -13.33 2.66 -4.08
C CYS A 218 -14.15 2.44 -5.35
N LYS A 219 -15.32 1.81 -5.19
CA LYS A 219 -16.29 1.60 -6.27
C LYS A 219 -16.74 2.91 -6.90
N GLY A 220 -17.05 2.89 -8.22
CA GLY A 220 -17.46 4.07 -8.96
C GLY A 220 -18.56 4.91 -8.29
N PRO A 221 -19.68 4.32 -7.78
CA PRO A 221 -20.71 5.06 -7.07
C PRO A 221 -20.22 5.81 -5.81
N VAL A 222 -19.24 5.25 -5.07
CA VAL A 222 -18.59 5.93 -3.93
C VAL A 222 -17.73 7.09 -4.43
N LEU A 223 -16.93 6.86 -5.48
CA LEU A 223 -16.15 7.92 -6.11
C LEU A 223 -17.03 9.06 -6.65
N ALA A 224 -18.23 8.76 -7.13
CA ALA A 224 -19.15 9.78 -7.63
C ALA A 224 -19.62 10.76 -6.53
N LEU A 225 -19.65 10.34 -5.27
CA LEU A 225 -20.02 11.18 -4.12
C LEU A 225 -18.83 11.95 -3.54
N ALA A 226 -17.60 11.59 -3.91
CA ALA A 226 -16.41 12.22 -3.36
C ALA A 226 -16.13 13.57 -4.02
N ASP A 227 -15.88 14.58 -3.17
CA ASP A 227 -15.39 15.89 -3.58
C ASP A 227 -13.92 15.80 -4.02
N VAL A 228 -13.15 14.94 -3.34
CA VAL A 228 -11.73 14.68 -3.62
C VAL A 228 -11.51 13.19 -3.88
N LYS A 229 -10.88 12.88 -5.01
CA LYS A 229 -10.54 11.51 -5.44
C LYS A 229 -9.04 11.45 -5.64
N GLY A 230 -8.37 10.55 -4.93
CA GLY A 230 -6.90 10.50 -5.03
C GLY A 230 -6.26 9.39 -4.22
N SER A 231 -4.93 9.36 -4.25
CA SER A 231 -4.12 8.54 -3.36
C SER A 231 -4.15 9.08 -1.92
N THR A 232 -3.63 8.30 -0.99
CA THR A 232 -3.47 8.75 0.41
C THR A 232 -2.60 10.01 0.52
N ALA A 233 -1.55 10.13 -0.28
CA ALA A 233 -0.72 11.33 -0.34
C ALA A 233 -1.52 12.56 -0.86
N ASN A 234 -2.38 12.38 -1.89
CA ASN A 234 -3.23 13.45 -2.39
C ASN A 234 -4.25 13.90 -1.33
N MET A 235 -4.83 12.96 -0.58
CA MET A 235 -5.75 13.30 0.51
C MET A 235 -5.07 14.12 1.60
N LEU A 236 -3.86 13.70 2.02
CA LEU A 236 -3.08 14.41 3.03
C LEU A 236 -2.72 15.83 2.56
N GLN A 237 -2.26 15.95 1.31
CA GLN A 237 -1.91 17.26 0.73
C GLN A 237 -3.14 18.16 0.63
N TYR A 238 -4.27 17.64 0.15
CA TYR A 238 -5.52 18.40 0.07
C TYR A 238 -5.99 18.86 1.45
N ALA A 239 -5.92 17.98 2.46
CA ALA A 239 -6.29 18.34 3.82
C ALA A 239 -5.40 19.45 4.41
N LYS A 240 -4.11 19.52 4.03
CA LYS A 240 -3.19 20.59 4.44
C LYS A 240 -3.55 21.94 3.81
N GLU A 241 -3.89 21.94 2.54
CA GLU A 241 -4.06 23.15 1.73
C GLU A 241 -5.47 23.74 1.78
N HIS A 242 -6.48 22.89 2.04
CA HIS A 242 -7.88 23.32 2.00
C HIS A 242 -8.36 23.84 3.36
N ASP A 243 -9.20 24.88 3.34
CA ASP A 243 -9.70 25.57 4.58
C ASP A 243 -10.80 24.80 5.33
N ALA A 244 -11.38 23.75 4.75
CA ALA A 244 -12.40 22.92 5.41
C ALA A 244 -11.89 22.40 6.76
N LYS A 245 -12.80 22.36 7.74
CA LYS A 245 -12.50 21.88 9.10
C LYS A 245 -12.91 20.44 9.35
N GLN A 246 -13.76 19.88 8.49
CA GLN A 246 -14.29 18.53 8.61
C GLN A 246 -14.11 17.75 7.29
N PHE A 247 -13.64 16.52 7.39
CA PHE A 247 -13.42 15.65 6.25
C PHE A 247 -14.01 14.26 6.52
N ILE A 248 -14.84 13.76 5.61
CA ILE A 248 -15.31 12.38 5.59
C ILE A 248 -14.31 11.58 4.76
N VAL A 249 -13.69 10.56 5.35
CA VAL A 249 -12.55 9.84 4.76
C VAL A 249 -12.94 8.41 4.38
N ALA A 250 -13.07 8.14 3.09
CA ALA A 250 -13.37 6.82 2.53
C ALA A 250 -12.08 6.14 2.04
N THR A 251 -11.26 5.71 2.99
CA THR A 251 -10.09 4.86 2.80
C THR A 251 -9.76 4.13 4.10
N GLU A 252 -8.70 3.33 4.12
CA GLU A 252 -8.24 2.58 5.30
C GLU A 252 -7.92 3.54 6.46
N ALA A 253 -8.41 3.20 7.66
CA ALA A 253 -8.45 4.12 8.80
C ALA A 253 -7.07 4.50 9.38
N GLY A 254 -6.01 3.75 9.10
CA GLY A 254 -4.66 4.06 9.58
C GLY A 254 -4.14 5.43 9.14
N ILE A 255 -4.61 5.95 7.99
CA ILE A 255 -4.24 7.30 7.52
C ILE A 255 -4.70 8.41 8.48
N LEU A 256 -5.74 8.16 9.26
CA LEU A 256 -6.28 9.17 10.18
C LEU A 256 -5.25 9.64 11.20
N HIS A 257 -4.33 8.77 11.62
CA HIS A 257 -3.23 9.13 12.51
C HIS A 257 -2.36 10.23 11.90
N GLU A 258 -1.95 10.06 10.65
CA GLU A 258 -1.11 11.05 9.96
C GLU A 258 -1.89 12.32 9.59
N LEU A 259 -3.15 12.20 9.17
CA LEU A 259 -4.03 13.33 8.91
C LEU A 259 -4.21 14.19 10.17
N GLN A 260 -4.50 13.58 11.31
CA GLN A 260 -4.69 14.28 12.59
C GLN A 260 -3.39 14.89 13.11
N ARG A 261 -2.27 14.17 12.98
CA ARG A 261 -0.94 14.65 13.35
C ARG A 261 -0.54 15.90 12.54
N THR A 262 -0.87 15.89 11.25
CA THR A 262 -0.48 16.95 10.31
C THR A 262 -1.42 18.16 10.35
N CYS A 263 -2.71 17.91 10.59
CA CYS A 263 -3.75 18.92 10.63
C CYS A 263 -4.54 18.83 11.95
N PRO A 264 -3.93 19.19 13.10
CA PRO A 264 -4.52 18.95 14.43
C PRO A 264 -5.78 19.80 14.70
N ASP A 265 -6.01 20.84 13.94
CA ASP A 265 -7.18 21.74 14.02
C ASP A 265 -8.37 21.29 13.13
N LYS A 266 -8.26 20.10 12.49
CA LYS A 266 -9.27 19.55 11.59
C LYS A 266 -9.82 18.23 12.13
N GLU A 267 -11.07 17.92 11.79
CA GLU A 267 -11.75 16.69 12.17
C GLU A 267 -11.81 15.75 10.97
N PHE A 268 -11.37 14.50 11.17
CA PHE A 268 -11.37 13.45 10.17
C PHE A 268 -12.29 12.32 10.58
N ILE A 269 -13.37 12.12 9.82
CA ILE A 269 -14.47 11.22 10.11
C ILE A 269 -14.32 10.00 9.17
N PRO A 270 -13.95 8.81 9.70
CA PRO A 270 -13.84 7.63 8.86
C PRO A 270 -15.22 7.17 8.38
N VAL A 271 -15.32 6.78 7.10
CA VAL A 271 -16.51 6.09 6.60
C VAL A 271 -16.51 4.67 7.17
N PRO A 272 -17.54 4.25 7.92
CA PRO A 272 -17.61 2.88 8.39
C PRO A 272 -17.87 1.92 7.22
N PRO A 273 -17.38 0.67 7.29
CA PRO A 273 -17.70 -0.33 6.30
C PRO A 273 -19.18 -0.69 6.33
N GLU A 274 -19.70 -1.24 5.25
CA GLU A 274 -21.01 -1.86 5.24
C GLU A 274 -21.01 -3.13 6.10
N ILE A 275 -21.91 -3.22 7.05
CA ILE A 275 -22.04 -4.40 7.93
C ILE A 275 -22.74 -5.49 7.13
N SER A 276 -22.15 -6.69 7.05
CA SER A 276 -22.84 -7.83 6.46
C SER A 276 -24.02 -8.26 7.34
N GLU A 277 -25.05 -8.84 6.73
CA GLU A 277 -26.24 -9.35 7.46
C GLU A 277 -25.89 -10.41 8.53
N SER A 278 -24.72 -11.04 8.44
CA SER A 278 -24.25 -12.02 9.42
C SER A 278 -23.77 -11.43 10.74
N GLY A 279 -23.59 -10.11 10.85
CA GLY A 279 -23.21 -9.41 12.09
C GLY A 279 -21.83 -9.76 12.67
N MET A 280 -21.06 -10.63 12.01
CA MET A 280 -19.76 -11.12 12.52
C MET A 280 -18.54 -10.41 11.92
N GLU A 281 -18.71 -9.38 11.08
CA GLU A 281 -17.60 -8.65 10.51
C GLU A 281 -17.17 -7.49 11.39
N CYS A 282 -15.85 -7.29 11.48
CA CYS A 282 -15.26 -6.13 12.12
C CYS A 282 -15.92 -4.84 11.60
N SER A 283 -16.40 -4.02 12.53
CA SER A 283 -16.98 -2.69 12.21
C SER A 283 -15.93 -1.66 11.77
N CYS A 284 -14.67 -2.09 11.63
CA CYS A 284 -13.57 -1.26 11.24
C CYS A 284 -13.31 -1.33 9.73
N ASN A 285 -12.86 -0.21 9.18
CA ASN A 285 -12.35 -0.06 7.82
C ASN A 285 -10.83 -0.19 7.78
N GLU A 286 -10.29 -1.14 8.52
CA GLU A 286 -8.87 -1.41 8.67
C GLU A 286 -8.43 -2.61 7.82
N CYS A 287 -7.23 -2.52 7.28
CA CYS A 287 -6.59 -3.63 6.57
C CYS A 287 -5.89 -4.56 7.56
N GLN A 288 -6.45 -5.76 7.75
CA GLN A 288 -5.87 -6.77 8.66
C GLN A 288 -4.39 -7.06 8.35
N TYR A 289 -3.98 -7.05 7.08
CA TYR A 289 -2.59 -7.31 6.68
C TYR A 289 -1.63 -6.19 7.14
N MET A 290 -2.03 -4.93 7.02
CA MET A 290 -1.24 -3.80 7.51
C MET A 290 -1.10 -3.83 9.03
N LYS A 291 -2.13 -4.31 9.76
CA LYS A 291 -2.14 -4.45 11.23
C LYS A 291 -1.36 -5.67 11.74
N MET A 292 -0.88 -6.55 10.86
CA MET A 292 0.04 -7.63 11.25
C MET A 292 1.40 -7.13 11.72
N ASN A 293 1.81 -5.95 11.29
CA ASN A 293 3.00 -5.29 11.81
C ASN A 293 2.74 -4.77 13.22
N THR A 294 3.66 -5.05 14.15
CA THR A 294 3.61 -4.56 15.54
C THR A 294 5.00 -4.11 15.98
N LEU A 295 5.08 -3.25 17.00
CA LEU A 295 6.37 -2.83 17.57
C LEU A 295 7.20 -4.03 18.03
N LEU A 296 6.57 -5.05 18.63
CA LEU A 296 7.27 -6.26 19.06
C LEU A 296 7.89 -7.03 17.89
N LYS A 297 7.16 -7.16 16.77
CA LYS A 297 7.69 -7.80 15.56
C LYS A 297 8.83 -6.98 14.96
N ILE A 298 8.73 -5.64 14.92
CA ILE A 298 9.83 -4.77 14.45
C ILE A 298 11.07 -4.92 15.34
N TYR A 299 10.90 -4.89 16.67
CA TYR A 299 11.97 -5.11 17.62
C TYR A 299 12.67 -6.45 17.38
N ASN A 300 11.90 -7.53 17.28
CA ASN A 300 12.43 -8.86 17.03
C ASN A 300 13.11 -8.96 15.67
N THR A 301 12.52 -8.38 14.63
CA THR A 301 13.07 -8.37 13.27
C THR A 301 14.43 -7.67 13.24
N LEU A 302 14.58 -6.54 13.89
CA LEU A 302 15.87 -5.86 14.02
C LEU A 302 16.86 -6.66 14.85
N LYS A 303 16.41 -7.22 15.99
CA LYS A 303 17.25 -8.02 16.90
C LYS A 303 17.86 -9.22 16.19
N TYR A 304 17.07 -9.93 15.42
CA TYR A 304 17.44 -11.19 14.79
C TYR A 304 17.88 -11.06 13.31
N GLY A 305 17.65 -9.91 12.65
CA GLY A 305 17.93 -9.71 11.24
C GLY A 305 17.04 -10.55 10.32
N TRP A 306 15.84 -10.90 10.78
CA TRP A 306 14.91 -11.77 10.06
C TRP A 306 13.46 -11.44 10.49
N PRO A 307 12.44 -11.58 9.60
CA PRO A 307 12.49 -12.11 8.22
C PRO A 307 13.11 -11.12 7.21
N ALA A 308 14.00 -11.64 6.37
CA ALA A 308 14.53 -10.91 5.23
C ALA A 308 13.80 -11.34 3.95
N VAL A 309 13.54 -10.37 3.09
CA VAL A 309 12.90 -10.61 1.79
C VAL A 309 13.95 -10.95 0.76
N GLU A 310 13.81 -12.12 0.16
CA GLU A 310 14.64 -12.60 -0.93
C GLU A 310 13.78 -12.79 -2.18
N ILE A 311 14.33 -12.46 -3.33
CA ILE A 311 13.67 -12.58 -4.64
C ILE A 311 14.61 -13.39 -5.54
N ASP A 312 14.07 -14.34 -6.27
CA ASP A 312 14.82 -15.08 -7.28
C ASP A 312 15.46 -14.11 -8.29
N GLU A 313 16.75 -14.29 -8.60
CA GLU A 313 17.51 -13.37 -9.45
C GLU A 313 16.91 -13.23 -10.86
N ALA A 314 16.37 -14.32 -11.42
CA ALA A 314 15.75 -14.27 -12.74
C ALA A 314 14.46 -13.44 -12.72
N ILE A 315 13.67 -13.55 -11.64
CA ILE A 315 12.47 -12.72 -11.43
C ILE A 315 12.89 -11.27 -11.19
N ALA A 316 13.86 -11.03 -10.30
CA ALA A 316 14.29 -9.69 -9.92
C ALA A 316 14.77 -8.85 -11.12
N LYS A 317 15.53 -9.46 -12.02
CA LYS A 317 16.06 -8.85 -13.25
C LYS A 317 14.98 -8.24 -14.14
N ASP A 318 13.82 -8.89 -14.23
CA ASP A 318 12.72 -8.42 -15.07
C ASP A 318 11.72 -7.58 -14.27
N ALA A 319 11.50 -7.90 -12.99
CA ALA A 319 10.55 -7.19 -12.12
C ALA A 319 10.98 -5.76 -11.76
N VAL A 320 12.28 -5.44 -11.77
CA VAL A 320 12.77 -4.09 -11.46
C VAL A 320 12.47 -3.10 -12.59
N LYS A 321 12.54 -3.52 -13.85
CA LYS A 321 12.38 -2.66 -15.03
C LYS A 321 11.06 -1.86 -15.04
N PRO A 322 9.87 -2.48 -14.84
CA PRO A 322 8.61 -1.74 -14.82
C PRO A 322 8.48 -0.79 -13.63
N ILE A 323 9.21 -1.03 -12.53
CA ILE A 323 9.25 -0.13 -11.36
C ILE A 323 10.14 1.09 -11.69
N GLU A 324 11.32 0.88 -12.27
CA GLU A 324 12.19 1.96 -12.74
C GLU A 324 11.46 2.84 -13.74
N ARG A 325 10.78 2.23 -14.72
CA ARG A 325 9.95 2.96 -15.68
C ARG A 325 8.83 3.78 -15.02
N MET A 326 8.21 3.25 -13.95
CA MET A 326 7.27 4.01 -13.15
C MET A 326 7.91 5.25 -12.55
N LEU A 327 9.11 5.12 -11.96
CA LEU A 327 9.81 6.24 -11.32
C LEU A 327 10.21 7.31 -12.33
N GLU A 328 10.64 6.92 -13.53
CA GLU A 328 10.97 7.82 -14.63
C GLU A 328 9.77 8.62 -15.14
N LEU A 329 8.59 8.01 -15.21
CA LEU A 329 7.35 8.60 -15.72
C LEU A 329 6.55 9.37 -14.63
N SER A 330 7.02 9.38 -13.38
CA SER A 330 6.25 9.91 -12.21
C SER A 330 6.51 11.39 -11.88
#